data_803bac0e16a5e6e03623ef3299da244a
#
_entry.id   803bac0e16a5e6e03623ef3299da244a
#
_cell.length_a   1.000
_cell.length_b   1.000
_cell.length_c   1.000
_cell.angle_alpha   90.00
_cell.angle_beta   90.00
_cell.angle_gamma   90.00
#
_symmetry.space_group_name_H-M   'P 1'
#
loop_
_entity.id
_entity.type
_entity.pdbx_description
1 polymer ?
#
loop_
_entity_poly.entity_id
_entity_poly.type
_entity_poly.pdbx_seq_one_letter_code
_entity_poly.pdbx_strand_id
1 'polypeptide(L)'
;MEIKIYNTLSRKKEPFKTLEPGKVSMYVCGPTVYDKAHVGHAMSALVFDIVRRYLEYRGFEVKHVTNYTDVDDKIIQRAMVEGVDSMEIAQRYIDEFDQHLKDLNILPASEYPRATEKMTQIIEGVADLIDKGFAYPKDGDVYYRVNKFPGYGKLSGRKIDDMEAGFRIDVDQRKEHPMDFALWKGAKPGEPSWPSPWGNGRPGWHIECSVMSHTCLGEQIDIHGGGNDLIFPHHENEIAQTEAMFGKQFATYWMHNGMMQLSGAKMSKSVGNLVTIDSFLEKHEAAALRMMILNSSYRSPLTFNEETIEHAQKALKRLRSALRPALPKDGWGSAAKLEDQSVKAKESFLAAMDDDFNTANTMGHLFDFVKT
;
A
#
# COMPACT_ATOMS: atom_id res chain seq x y z
N MET A 1 -12.00 18.39 -16.02
CA MET A 1 -12.81 17.20 -15.67
C MET A 1 -12.56 16.87 -14.21
N GLU A 2 -13.53 16.26 -13.54
CA GLU A 2 -13.47 15.86 -12.14
C GLU A 2 -12.79 14.49 -12.02
N ILE A 3 -11.81 14.37 -11.11
CA ILE A 3 -11.17 13.08 -10.82
C ILE A 3 -12.19 12.19 -10.10
N LYS A 4 -12.27 10.92 -10.48
CA LYS A 4 -13.05 9.89 -9.79
C LYS A 4 -12.10 8.81 -9.30
N ILE A 5 -12.35 8.29 -8.10
CA ILE A 5 -11.58 7.21 -7.47
C ILE A 5 -12.52 6.07 -7.10
N TYR A 6 -12.13 4.84 -7.43
CA TYR A 6 -12.83 3.67 -6.91
C TYR A 6 -12.52 3.50 -5.43
N ASN A 7 -13.55 3.62 -4.62
CA ASN A 7 -13.45 3.48 -3.18
C ASN A 7 -13.84 2.06 -2.76
N THR A 8 -12.90 1.32 -2.18
CA THR A 8 -13.15 -0.05 -1.72
C THR A 8 -14.24 -0.10 -0.65
N LEU A 9 -14.37 0.95 0.18
CA LEU A 9 -15.37 1.02 1.24
C LEU A 9 -16.80 1.05 0.67
N SER A 10 -17.05 1.88 -0.33
CA SER A 10 -18.36 2.00 -0.98
C SER A 10 -18.54 1.06 -2.16
N ARG A 11 -17.44 0.49 -2.68
CA ARG A 11 -17.38 -0.35 -3.90
C ARG A 11 -17.85 0.37 -5.18
N LYS A 12 -17.66 1.69 -5.23
CA LYS A 12 -18.06 2.56 -6.34
C LYS A 12 -16.95 3.52 -6.72
N LYS A 13 -16.99 4.01 -7.96
CA LYS A 13 -16.22 5.18 -8.35
C LYS A 13 -16.94 6.43 -7.85
N GLU A 14 -16.24 7.26 -7.10
CA GLU A 14 -16.77 8.47 -6.48
C GLU A 14 -15.97 9.69 -6.93
N PRO A 15 -16.61 10.88 -7.03
CA PRO A 15 -15.88 12.12 -7.24
C PRO A 15 -14.84 12.34 -6.13
N PHE A 16 -13.61 12.66 -6.52
CA PHE A 16 -12.53 12.93 -5.58
C PHE A 16 -12.67 14.33 -4.98
N LYS A 17 -12.85 14.37 -3.67
CA LYS A 17 -12.92 15.60 -2.86
C LYS A 17 -11.98 15.47 -1.68
N THR A 18 -11.15 16.46 -1.47
CA THR A 18 -10.20 16.50 -0.36
C THR A 18 -10.79 17.10 0.90
N LEU A 19 -10.30 16.66 2.06
CA LEU A 19 -10.67 17.21 3.38
C LEU A 19 -10.24 18.68 3.49
N GLU A 20 -9.05 18.99 2.98
CA GLU A 20 -8.54 20.36 2.85
C GLU A 20 -8.41 20.73 1.36
N PRO A 21 -9.05 21.83 0.89
CA PRO A 21 -8.99 22.17 -0.53
C PRO A 21 -7.57 22.29 -1.08
N GLY A 22 -7.29 21.55 -2.16
CA GLY A 22 -5.99 21.56 -2.84
C GLY A 22 -4.91 20.70 -2.17
N LYS A 23 -5.17 20.10 -1.01
CA LYS A 23 -4.24 19.21 -0.33
C LYS A 23 -4.78 17.79 -0.26
N VAL A 24 -3.88 16.82 -0.30
CA VAL A 24 -4.20 15.40 -0.19
C VAL A 24 -3.32 14.77 0.87
N SER A 25 -3.94 14.21 1.89
CA SER A 25 -3.31 13.34 2.89
C SER A 25 -3.45 11.87 2.44
N MET A 26 -2.32 11.22 2.17
CA MET A 26 -2.28 9.85 1.68
C MET A 26 -1.38 8.99 2.57
N TYR A 27 -1.95 7.97 3.19
CA TYR A 27 -1.22 6.94 3.92
C TYR A 27 -1.24 5.62 3.14
N VAL A 28 -0.09 5.00 2.97
CA VAL A 28 0.04 3.71 2.31
C VAL A 28 0.78 2.76 3.24
N CYS A 29 0.16 1.63 3.60
CA CYS A 29 0.81 0.63 4.42
C CYS A 29 2.07 0.10 3.75
N GLY A 30 3.20 0.27 4.43
CA GLY A 30 4.52 -0.16 3.98
C GLY A 30 4.84 -1.61 4.32
N PRO A 31 6.03 -2.08 3.96
CA PRO A 31 6.42 -3.47 4.19
C PRO A 31 6.82 -3.74 5.64
N THR A 32 6.65 -5.01 6.06
CA THR A 32 7.37 -5.56 7.20
C THR A 32 8.79 -5.93 6.75
N VAL A 33 9.79 -5.31 7.37
CA VAL A 33 11.19 -5.33 6.90
C VAL A 33 11.99 -6.48 7.52
N TYR A 34 11.67 -7.72 7.14
CA TYR A 34 12.29 -8.94 7.68
C TYR A 34 13.05 -9.78 6.64
N ASP A 35 12.92 -9.44 5.36
CA ASP A 35 13.56 -10.17 4.26
C ASP A 35 13.54 -9.33 2.98
N LYS A 36 14.27 -9.79 1.95
CA LYS A 36 14.34 -9.16 0.63
C LYS A 36 12.96 -8.81 0.07
N ALA A 37 12.83 -7.59 -0.42
CA ALA A 37 11.62 -7.14 -1.06
C ALA A 37 11.44 -7.82 -2.44
N HIS A 38 10.19 -8.15 -2.78
CA HIS A 38 9.84 -8.79 -4.05
C HIS A 38 9.05 -7.84 -4.95
N VAL A 39 8.90 -8.19 -6.23
CA VAL A 39 8.20 -7.38 -7.24
C VAL A 39 6.75 -7.03 -6.87
N GLY A 40 6.12 -7.80 -5.98
CA GLY A 40 4.80 -7.45 -5.42
C GLY A 40 4.83 -6.20 -4.52
N HIS A 41 5.88 -6.02 -3.71
CA HIS A 41 6.08 -4.79 -2.94
C HIS A 41 6.35 -3.61 -3.88
N ALA A 42 7.16 -3.83 -4.92
CA ALA A 42 7.41 -2.82 -5.96
C ALA A 42 6.13 -2.41 -6.68
N MET A 43 5.20 -3.36 -6.96
CA MET A 43 3.91 -3.05 -7.58
C MET A 43 3.09 -2.08 -6.73
N SER A 44 2.97 -2.33 -5.43
CA SER A 44 2.24 -1.43 -4.53
C SER A 44 2.87 -0.04 -4.51
N ALA A 45 4.18 0.05 -4.29
CA ALA A 45 4.89 1.33 -4.28
C ALA A 45 4.77 2.09 -5.60
N LEU A 46 4.86 1.42 -6.76
CA LEU A 46 4.70 2.03 -8.09
C LEU A 46 3.28 2.51 -8.35
N VAL A 47 2.25 1.78 -7.90
CA VAL A 47 0.85 2.20 -8.06
C VAL A 47 0.60 3.51 -7.33
N PHE A 48 1.01 3.63 -6.06
CA PHE A 48 0.80 4.85 -5.29
C PHE A 48 1.74 5.99 -5.71
N ASP A 49 2.91 5.71 -6.26
CA ASP A 49 3.75 6.70 -6.95
C ASP A 49 3.04 7.29 -8.19
N ILE A 50 2.35 6.46 -8.98
CA ILE A 50 1.57 6.91 -10.14
C ILE A 50 0.39 7.78 -9.69
N VAL A 51 -0.35 7.35 -8.66
CA VAL A 51 -1.47 8.11 -8.07
C VAL A 51 -0.97 9.48 -7.59
N ARG A 52 0.10 9.51 -6.80
CA ARG A 52 0.71 10.74 -6.30
C ARG A 52 1.12 11.68 -7.42
N ARG A 53 1.91 11.18 -8.38
CA ARG A 53 2.37 12.00 -9.53
C ARG A 53 1.21 12.59 -10.33
N TYR A 54 0.14 11.84 -10.51
CA TYR A 54 -1.02 12.36 -11.21
C TYR A 54 -1.77 13.41 -10.41
N LEU A 55 -1.99 13.22 -9.11
CA LEU A 55 -2.61 14.22 -8.24
C LEU A 55 -1.77 15.51 -8.19
N GLU A 56 -0.45 15.41 -8.05
CA GLU A 56 0.47 16.57 -8.12
C GLU A 56 0.38 17.26 -9.49
N TYR A 57 0.34 16.50 -10.60
CA TYR A 57 0.14 17.06 -11.94
C TYR A 57 -1.20 17.79 -12.08
N ARG A 58 -2.25 17.34 -11.36
CA ARG A 58 -3.57 18.00 -11.31
C ARG A 58 -3.60 19.19 -10.34
N GLY A 59 -2.49 19.54 -9.74
CA GLY A 59 -2.31 20.75 -8.90
C GLY A 59 -2.59 20.53 -7.40
N PHE A 60 -2.68 19.29 -6.94
CA PHE A 60 -2.78 19.01 -5.50
C PHE A 60 -1.40 18.98 -4.85
N GLU A 61 -1.32 19.48 -3.63
CA GLU A 61 -0.20 19.24 -2.72
C GLU A 61 -0.44 17.89 -2.01
N VAL A 62 0.42 16.88 -2.27
CA VAL A 62 0.23 15.53 -1.73
C VAL A 62 1.20 15.26 -0.60
N LYS A 63 0.72 15.13 0.64
CA LYS A 63 1.49 14.57 1.75
C LYS A 63 1.33 13.05 1.76
N HIS A 64 2.31 12.35 1.18
CA HIS A 64 2.36 10.89 1.13
C HIS A 64 3.19 10.35 2.29
N VAL A 65 2.59 9.50 3.13
CA VAL A 65 3.24 8.80 4.23
C VAL A 65 3.19 7.29 3.97
N THR A 66 4.31 6.60 4.12
CA THR A 66 4.38 5.15 4.13
C THR A 66 5.28 4.69 5.26
N ASN A 67 4.87 3.69 6.03
CA ASN A 67 5.59 3.25 7.21
C ASN A 67 6.58 2.12 6.92
N TYR A 68 7.46 1.88 7.89
CA TYR A 68 8.16 0.61 8.05
C TYR A 68 7.67 -0.08 9.33
N THR A 69 7.15 -1.31 9.18
CA THR A 69 6.95 -2.20 10.32
C THR A 69 8.29 -2.82 10.66
N ASP A 70 8.97 -2.23 11.65
CA ASP A 70 10.34 -2.57 12.06
C ASP A 70 10.40 -3.38 13.36
N VAL A 71 9.24 -3.79 13.90
CA VAL A 71 9.07 -4.74 14.98
C VAL A 71 7.92 -5.71 14.69
N ASP A 72 8.22 -6.99 14.49
CA ASP A 72 7.22 -8.02 14.15
C ASP A 72 7.79 -9.41 14.48
N ASP A 73 6.89 -10.41 14.67
CA ASP A 73 7.28 -11.80 14.91
C ASP A 73 8.26 -12.33 13.85
N LYS A 74 8.10 -11.94 12.57
CA LYS A 74 8.95 -12.39 11.47
C LYS A 74 10.35 -11.81 11.53
N ILE A 75 10.48 -10.53 11.96
CA ILE A 75 11.78 -9.87 12.16
C ILE A 75 12.53 -10.57 13.31
N ILE A 76 11.84 -10.82 14.43
CA ILE A 76 12.39 -11.49 15.59
C ILE A 76 12.85 -12.90 15.24
N GLN A 77 12.02 -13.66 14.55
CA GLN A 77 12.37 -15.01 14.11
C GLN A 77 13.57 -15.01 13.16
N ARG A 78 13.65 -14.06 12.23
CA ARG A 78 14.79 -13.92 11.32
C ARG A 78 16.07 -13.59 12.07
N ALA A 79 16.02 -12.67 13.03
CA ALA A 79 17.12 -12.29 13.88
C ALA A 79 17.65 -13.49 14.68
N MET A 80 16.76 -14.29 15.27
CA MET A 80 17.13 -15.53 15.99
C MET A 80 17.84 -16.53 15.07
N VAL A 81 17.36 -16.71 13.83
CA VAL A 81 17.99 -17.63 12.86
C VAL A 81 19.37 -17.14 12.43
N GLU A 82 19.56 -15.84 12.27
CA GLU A 82 20.84 -15.25 11.85
C GLU A 82 21.79 -14.99 13.03
N GLY A 83 21.30 -15.04 14.28
CA GLY A 83 22.09 -14.78 15.49
C GLY A 83 22.48 -13.31 15.66
N VAL A 84 21.63 -12.39 15.17
CA VAL A 84 21.85 -10.93 15.23
C VAL A 84 20.69 -10.23 15.95
N ASP A 85 20.84 -8.93 16.23
CA ASP A 85 19.78 -8.13 16.81
C ASP A 85 18.63 -7.89 15.77
N SER A 86 17.39 -7.87 16.26
CA SER A 86 16.22 -7.65 15.41
C SER A 86 16.19 -6.27 14.76
N MET A 87 16.74 -5.25 15.42
CA MET A 87 16.86 -3.91 14.85
C MET A 87 17.89 -3.86 13.72
N GLU A 88 18.94 -4.71 13.78
CA GLU A 88 19.90 -4.85 12.69
C GLU A 88 19.23 -5.45 11.43
N ILE A 89 18.38 -6.48 11.62
CA ILE A 89 17.60 -7.05 10.53
C ILE A 89 16.70 -5.99 9.90
N ALA A 90 15.92 -5.28 10.73
CA ALA A 90 15.00 -4.25 10.26
C ALA A 90 15.74 -3.16 9.47
N GLN A 91 16.84 -2.62 10.01
CA GLN A 91 17.60 -1.56 9.36
C GLN A 91 18.20 -2.02 8.03
N ARG A 92 18.75 -3.23 7.97
CA ARG A 92 19.31 -3.80 6.74
C ARG A 92 18.29 -3.83 5.61
N TYR A 93 17.08 -4.31 5.89
CA TYR A 93 16.03 -4.41 4.86
C TYR A 93 15.31 -3.09 4.59
N ILE A 94 15.33 -2.13 5.50
CA ILE A 94 14.94 -0.74 5.22
C ILE A 94 15.90 -0.13 4.21
N ASP A 95 17.21 -0.20 4.46
CA ASP A 95 18.24 0.38 3.58
C ASP A 95 18.18 -0.24 2.17
N GLU A 96 17.99 -1.57 2.09
CA GLU A 96 17.81 -2.28 0.83
C GLU A 96 16.55 -1.82 0.09
N PHE A 97 15.43 -1.70 0.79
CA PHE A 97 14.17 -1.25 0.19
C PHE A 97 14.22 0.20 -0.27
N ASP A 98 14.81 1.10 0.51
CA ASP A 98 15.04 2.49 0.13
C ASP A 98 15.88 2.61 -1.15
N GLN A 99 16.88 1.74 -1.32
CA GLN A 99 17.65 1.68 -2.56
C GLN A 99 16.78 1.20 -3.71
N HIS A 100 15.97 0.16 -3.52
CA HIS A 100 15.03 -0.32 -4.55
C HIS A 100 14.04 0.76 -4.99
N LEU A 101 13.50 1.57 -4.07
CA LEU A 101 12.60 2.68 -4.43
C LEU A 101 13.31 3.69 -5.36
N LYS A 102 14.58 4.01 -5.10
CA LYS A 102 15.39 4.89 -5.96
C LYS A 102 15.62 4.25 -7.34
N ASP A 103 16.02 2.98 -7.38
CA ASP A 103 16.31 2.24 -8.61
C ASP A 103 15.07 2.11 -9.50
N LEU A 104 13.89 1.99 -8.89
CA LEU A 104 12.59 1.98 -9.56
C LEU A 104 12.07 3.39 -9.92
N ASN A 105 12.83 4.45 -9.65
CA ASN A 105 12.43 5.86 -9.88
C ASN A 105 11.08 6.20 -9.21
N ILE A 106 10.89 5.72 -7.98
CA ILE A 106 9.74 6.06 -7.13
C ILE A 106 10.09 7.32 -6.34
N LEU A 107 9.17 8.28 -6.28
CA LEU A 107 9.35 9.48 -5.49
C LEU A 107 9.41 9.12 -4.00
N PRO A 108 10.37 9.68 -3.24
CA PRO A 108 10.41 9.46 -1.80
C PRO A 108 9.11 9.92 -1.15
N ALA A 109 8.59 9.17 -0.19
CA ALA A 109 7.46 9.62 0.60
C ALA A 109 7.82 10.89 1.40
N SER A 110 6.81 11.63 1.83
CA SER A 110 7.01 12.82 2.67
C SER A 110 7.55 12.42 4.05
N GLU A 111 7.14 11.27 4.57
CA GLU A 111 7.58 10.69 5.83
C GLU A 111 7.58 9.16 5.75
N TYR A 112 8.53 8.53 6.45
CA TYR A 112 8.63 7.08 6.64
C TYR A 112 8.64 6.76 8.15
N PRO A 113 7.48 6.84 8.85
CA PRO A 113 7.45 6.54 10.28
C PRO A 113 7.75 5.06 10.53
N ARG A 114 8.44 4.80 11.66
CA ARG A 114 8.74 3.46 12.16
C ARG A 114 7.93 3.17 13.42
N ALA A 115 7.49 1.93 13.58
CA ALA A 115 6.73 1.53 14.75
C ALA A 115 7.54 1.75 16.05
N THR A 116 8.84 1.43 16.03
CA THR A 116 9.73 1.62 17.19
C THR A 116 9.92 3.09 17.60
N GLU A 117 9.81 4.03 16.66
CA GLU A 117 9.90 5.48 16.93
C GLU A 117 8.59 6.06 17.47
N LYS A 118 7.48 5.35 17.33
CA LYS A 118 6.13 5.79 17.75
C LYS A 118 5.60 5.02 18.95
N MET A 119 6.47 4.35 19.70
CA MET A 119 6.06 3.45 20.77
C MET A 119 5.23 4.13 21.87
N THR A 120 5.59 5.35 22.26
CA THR A 120 4.82 6.13 23.24
C THR A 120 3.40 6.37 22.75
N GLN A 121 3.24 6.83 21.52
CA GLN A 121 1.92 7.12 20.91
C GLN A 121 1.10 5.83 20.74
N ILE A 122 1.77 4.70 20.43
CA ILE A 122 1.10 3.40 20.32
C ILE A 122 0.54 2.98 21.70
N ILE A 123 1.33 3.10 22.76
CA ILE A 123 0.90 2.78 24.13
C ILE A 123 -0.27 3.69 24.55
N GLU A 124 -0.20 4.99 24.25
CA GLU A 124 -1.29 5.95 24.50
C GLU A 124 -2.55 5.57 23.73
N GLY A 125 -2.45 5.19 22.45
CA GLY A 125 -3.58 4.74 21.63
C GLY A 125 -4.23 3.47 22.16
N VAL A 126 -3.43 2.50 22.62
CA VAL A 126 -3.95 1.28 23.26
C VAL A 126 -4.66 1.60 24.57
N ALA A 127 -4.10 2.50 25.40
CA ALA A 127 -4.72 2.94 26.65
C ALA A 127 -6.07 3.63 26.39
N ASP A 128 -6.14 4.53 25.41
CA ASP A 128 -7.39 5.20 25.01
C ASP A 128 -8.48 4.20 24.58
N LEU A 129 -8.11 3.16 23.83
CA LEU A 129 -9.03 2.09 23.44
C LEU A 129 -9.53 1.27 24.65
N ILE A 130 -8.69 1.05 25.67
CA ILE A 130 -9.09 0.40 26.92
C ILE A 130 -10.07 1.30 27.69
N ASP A 131 -9.74 2.57 27.87
CA ASP A 131 -10.57 3.55 28.61
C ASP A 131 -11.95 3.72 27.96
N LYS A 132 -12.03 3.65 26.63
CA LYS A 132 -13.28 3.68 25.85
C LYS A 132 -14.02 2.33 25.80
N GLY A 133 -13.46 1.28 26.40
CA GLY A 133 -14.06 -0.06 26.49
C GLY A 133 -13.96 -0.91 25.21
N PHE A 134 -13.19 -0.47 24.19
CA PHE A 134 -12.94 -1.22 22.97
C PHE A 134 -11.81 -2.23 23.10
N ALA A 135 -11.01 -2.18 24.17
CA ALA A 135 -9.93 -3.12 24.42
C ALA A 135 -9.93 -3.62 25.87
N TYR A 136 -9.20 -4.68 26.14
CA TYR A 136 -9.02 -5.23 27.48
C TYR A 136 -7.64 -5.86 27.66
N PRO A 137 -7.00 -5.66 28.83
CA PRO A 137 -5.76 -6.33 29.20
C PRO A 137 -6.06 -7.75 29.68
N LYS A 138 -5.19 -8.70 29.30
CA LYS A 138 -5.25 -10.09 29.74
C LYS A 138 -3.86 -10.72 29.75
N ASP A 139 -3.38 -11.09 30.95
CA ASP A 139 -2.12 -11.82 31.14
C ASP A 139 -0.88 -11.18 30.45
N GLY A 140 -0.78 -9.82 30.48
CA GLY A 140 0.29 -9.04 29.86
C GLY A 140 0.05 -8.70 28.38
N ASP A 141 -0.94 -9.28 27.74
CA ASP A 141 -1.42 -8.89 26.40
C ASP A 141 -2.56 -7.88 26.51
N VAL A 142 -2.83 -7.16 25.43
CA VAL A 142 -4.06 -6.35 25.27
C VAL A 142 -4.73 -6.73 23.97
N TYR A 143 -6.04 -7.01 24.05
CA TYR A 143 -6.85 -7.41 22.89
C TYR A 143 -7.91 -6.36 22.58
N TYR A 144 -8.19 -6.16 21.28
CA TYR A 144 -9.30 -5.36 20.79
C TYR A 144 -10.59 -6.20 20.77
N ARG A 145 -11.70 -5.62 21.27
CA ARG A 145 -13.04 -6.25 21.26
C ARG A 145 -13.74 -6.00 19.95
N VAL A 146 -13.66 -6.93 19.02
CA VAL A 146 -14.25 -6.79 17.68
C VAL A 146 -15.76 -6.55 17.73
N ASN A 147 -16.47 -7.24 18.62
CA ASN A 147 -17.92 -7.12 18.79
C ASN A 147 -18.40 -5.77 19.37
N LYS A 148 -17.48 -4.92 19.88
CA LYS A 148 -17.81 -3.58 20.38
C LYS A 148 -17.85 -2.53 19.30
N PHE A 149 -17.24 -2.79 18.13
CA PHE A 149 -17.20 -1.83 17.04
C PHE A 149 -18.38 -2.06 16.08
N PRO A 150 -19.41 -1.17 16.07
CA PRO A 150 -20.53 -1.30 15.16
C PRO A 150 -20.08 -1.08 13.72
N GLY A 151 -20.18 -2.06 12.88
CA GLY A 151 -19.76 -1.97 11.48
C GLY A 151 -18.40 -2.59 11.20
N TYR A 152 -17.86 -3.41 12.10
CA TYR A 152 -16.74 -4.26 11.78
C TYR A 152 -17.08 -5.15 10.56
N GLY A 153 -16.17 -5.20 9.60
CA GLY A 153 -16.42 -5.87 8.32
C GLY A 153 -16.93 -4.94 7.20
N LYS A 154 -17.10 -3.64 7.45
CA LYS A 154 -17.64 -2.69 6.45
C LYS A 154 -16.74 -2.52 5.24
N LEU A 155 -15.42 -2.62 5.37
CA LEU A 155 -14.47 -2.52 4.27
C LEU A 155 -14.41 -3.84 3.48
N SER A 156 -14.23 -4.95 4.17
CA SER A 156 -14.11 -6.27 3.57
C SER A 156 -15.46 -6.84 3.06
N GLY A 157 -16.57 -6.35 3.61
CA GLY A 157 -17.91 -6.88 3.37
C GLY A 157 -18.15 -8.22 4.06
N ARG A 158 -17.33 -8.58 5.03
CA ARG A 158 -17.45 -9.82 5.81
C ARG A 158 -18.33 -9.57 7.04
N LYS A 159 -19.11 -10.56 7.43
CA LYS A 159 -19.83 -10.55 8.70
C LYS A 159 -19.03 -11.35 9.73
N ILE A 160 -19.07 -10.91 10.99
CA ILE A 160 -18.35 -11.56 12.10
C ILE A 160 -18.76 -13.04 12.20
N ASP A 161 -20.06 -13.34 12.15
CA ASP A 161 -20.60 -14.70 12.23
C ASP A 161 -20.08 -15.63 11.12
N ASP A 162 -19.95 -15.12 9.89
CA ASP A 162 -19.41 -15.87 8.74
C ASP A 162 -17.91 -16.14 8.89
N MET A 163 -17.20 -15.23 9.56
CA MET A 163 -15.76 -15.37 9.82
C MET A 163 -15.49 -16.41 10.90
N GLU A 164 -16.30 -16.48 11.95
CA GLU A 164 -16.19 -17.50 13.00
C GLU A 164 -16.32 -18.92 12.44
N ALA A 165 -17.28 -19.14 11.55
CA ALA A 165 -17.51 -20.44 10.92
C ALA A 165 -16.32 -20.93 10.08
N GLY A 166 -15.44 -20.01 9.62
CA GLY A 166 -14.23 -20.31 8.83
C GLY A 166 -12.94 -20.47 9.65
N PHE A 167 -12.94 -20.10 10.92
CA PHE A 167 -11.75 -20.15 11.76
C PHE A 167 -11.56 -21.55 12.37
N ARG A 168 -10.68 -22.35 11.75
CA ARG A 168 -10.15 -23.62 12.30
C ARG A 168 -8.85 -23.39 13.09
N ILE A 169 -8.77 -22.33 13.89
CA ILE A 169 -7.58 -22.06 14.70
C ILE A 169 -7.89 -22.43 16.15
N ASP A 170 -6.90 -22.98 16.86
CA ASP A 170 -6.94 -23.14 18.30
C ASP A 170 -7.33 -21.81 18.94
N VAL A 171 -8.50 -21.78 19.55
CA VAL A 171 -9.04 -20.56 20.16
C VAL A 171 -8.16 -20.23 21.35
N ASP A 172 -7.45 -19.12 21.28
CA ASP A 172 -6.71 -18.60 22.44
C ASP A 172 -7.70 -18.30 23.56
N GLN A 173 -7.68 -19.11 24.61
CA GLN A 173 -8.61 -19.03 25.75
C GLN A 173 -8.51 -17.72 26.53
N ARG A 174 -7.50 -16.89 26.27
CA ARG A 174 -7.36 -15.57 26.86
C ARG A 174 -8.26 -14.53 26.21
N LYS A 175 -8.77 -14.79 25.00
CA LYS A 175 -9.64 -13.87 24.26
C LYS A 175 -11.09 -14.01 24.72
N GLU A 176 -11.78 -12.86 24.86
CA GLU A 176 -13.21 -12.83 25.13
C GLU A 176 -14.02 -13.31 23.91
N HIS A 177 -13.48 -13.10 22.69
CA HIS A 177 -14.08 -13.52 21.43
C HIS A 177 -12.98 -14.01 20.46
N PRO A 178 -13.21 -15.08 19.68
CA PRO A 178 -12.18 -15.65 18.78
C PRO A 178 -11.59 -14.65 17.78
N MET A 179 -12.41 -13.69 17.34
CA MET A 179 -11.99 -12.66 16.38
C MET A 179 -11.24 -11.49 17.01
N ASP A 180 -11.18 -11.38 18.33
CA ASP A 180 -10.41 -10.34 19.00
C ASP A 180 -8.94 -10.44 18.59
N PHE A 181 -8.29 -9.31 18.39
CA PHE A 181 -6.92 -9.27 17.91
C PHE A 181 -6.01 -8.46 18.85
N ALA A 182 -4.73 -8.82 18.87
CA ALA A 182 -3.77 -8.22 19.78
C ALA A 182 -3.45 -6.77 19.39
N LEU A 183 -3.54 -5.86 20.36
CA LEU A 183 -3.06 -4.49 20.31
C LEU A 183 -1.68 -4.36 20.96
N TRP A 184 -1.43 -5.16 22.01
CA TRP A 184 -0.16 -5.27 22.69
C TRP A 184 0.13 -6.73 23.00
N LYS A 185 1.35 -7.16 22.81
CA LYS A 185 1.82 -8.52 23.08
C LYS A 185 2.85 -8.47 24.19
N GLY A 186 2.60 -9.17 25.29
CA GLY A 186 3.54 -9.33 26.39
C GLY A 186 4.86 -9.94 25.91
N ALA A 187 5.96 -9.45 26.45
CA ALA A 187 7.31 -9.85 26.07
C ALA A 187 7.59 -11.31 26.41
N LYS A 188 8.21 -12.02 25.47
CA LYS A 188 8.81 -13.33 25.70
C LYS A 188 10.32 -13.18 25.91
N PRO A 189 10.98 -14.11 26.60
CA PRO A 189 12.42 -14.07 26.80
C PRO A 189 13.18 -13.94 25.47
N GLY A 190 14.07 -12.93 25.37
CA GLY A 190 14.88 -12.68 24.18
C GLY A 190 14.20 -11.87 23.07
N GLU A 191 12.92 -11.47 23.24
CA GLU A 191 12.26 -10.55 22.31
C GLU A 191 12.53 -9.08 22.67
N PRO A 192 12.59 -8.16 21.69
CA PRO A 192 12.59 -6.73 21.96
C PRO A 192 11.29 -6.34 22.67
N SER A 193 11.38 -5.46 23.66
CA SER A 193 10.23 -5.05 24.44
C SER A 193 10.35 -3.64 24.99
N TRP A 194 9.20 -3.01 25.18
CA TRP A 194 9.06 -1.67 25.75
C TRP A 194 8.16 -1.71 26.99
N PRO A 195 8.47 -0.88 27.99
CA PRO A 195 7.64 -0.80 29.19
C PRO A 195 6.26 -0.22 28.86
N SER A 196 5.20 -0.83 29.39
CA SER A 196 3.84 -0.35 29.27
C SER A 196 3.06 -0.53 30.57
N PRO A 197 1.87 0.08 30.73
CA PRO A 197 1.02 -0.15 31.90
C PRO A 197 0.60 -1.62 32.10
N TRP A 198 0.66 -2.45 31.06
CA TRP A 198 0.28 -3.88 31.06
C TRP A 198 1.48 -4.81 31.24
N GLY A 199 2.68 -4.26 31.33
CA GLY A 199 3.94 -4.97 31.39
C GLY A 199 4.83 -4.72 30.18
N ASN A 200 6.04 -5.27 30.21
CA ASN A 200 6.93 -5.18 29.06
C ASN A 200 6.35 -5.97 27.87
N GLY A 201 6.42 -5.38 26.69
CA GLY A 201 5.85 -5.99 25.50
C GLY A 201 6.15 -5.20 24.22
N ARG A 202 5.41 -5.49 23.19
CA ARG A 202 5.48 -4.84 21.86
C ARG A 202 4.11 -4.69 21.23
N PRO A 203 3.95 -3.82 20.22
CA PRO A 203 2.66 -3.60 19.59
C PRO A 203 2.16 -4.85 18.84
N GLY A 204 0.86 -4.96 18.73
CA GLY A 204 0.21 -5.75 17.68
C GLY A 204 0.37 -5.05 16.33
N TRP A 205 0.41 -5.83 15.26
CA TRP A 205 0.68 -5.31 13.91
C TRP A 205 -0.29 -4.21 13.43
N HIS A 206 -1.57 -4.28 13.81
CA HIS A 206 -2.58 -3.38 13.26
C HIS A 206 -2.59 -1.98 13.90
N ILE A 207 -2.25 -1.88 15.20
CA ILE A 207 -2.26 -0.59 15.91
C ILE A 207 -1.15 0.35 15.42
N GLU A 208 -0.07 -0.21 14.90
CA GLU A 208 1.07 0.54 14.39
C GLU A 208 0.63 1.54 13.32
N CYS A 209 -0.02 1.05 12.25
CA CYS A 209 -0.47 1.89 11.13
C CYS A 209 -1.54 2.89 11.54
N SER A 210 -2.50 2.51 12.41
CA SER A 210 -3.50 3.43 12.95
C SER A 210 -2.86 4.62 13.65
N VAL A 211 -1.87 4.36 14.52
CA VAL A 211 -1.19 5.41 15.28
C VAL A 211 -0.22 6.20 14.41
N MET A 212 0.55 5.55 13.55
CA MET A 212 1.48 6.23 12.65
C MET A 212 0.75 7.13 11.65
N SER A 213 -0.37 6.67 11.10
CA SER A 213 -1.22 7.50 10.23
C SER A 213 -1.74 8.74 10.96
N HIS A 214 -2.32 8.54 12.16
CA HIS A 214 -2.82 9.64 12.96
C HIS A 214 -1.73 10.66 13.33
N THR A 215 -0.57 10.20 13.78
CA THR A 215 0.53 11.11 14.20
C THR A 215 1.12 11.91 13.05
N CYS A 216 1.13 11.36 11.83
CA CYS A 216 1.69 12.05 10.67
C CYS A 216 0.66 12.89 9.90
N LEU A 217 -0.62 12.47 9.85
CA LEU A 217 -1.63 13.03 8.95
C LEU A 217 -2.90 13.53 9.67
N GLY A 218 -3.07 13.23 10.97
CA GLY A 218 -4.25 13.62 11.76
C GLY A 218 -5.31 12.52 11.84
N GLU A 219 -6.46 12.88 12.45
CA GLU A 219 -7.54 11.93 12.79
C GLU A 219 -8.30 11.38 11.58
N GLN A 220 -8.32 12.13 10.49
CA GLN A 220 -8.95 11.76 9.22
C GLN A 220 -7.98 12.02 8.08
N ILE A 221 -7.99 11.14 7.08
CA ILE A 221 -7.15 11.25 5.89
C ILE A 221 -7.98 11.13 4.60
N ASP A 222 -7.45 11.65 3.51
CA ASP A 222 -8.13 11.56 2.21
C ASP A 222 -8.04 10.14 1.64
N ILE A 223 -6.84 9.58 1.55
CA ILE A 223 -6.59 8.29 0.92
C ILE A 223 -5.83 7.37 1.89
N HIS A 224 -6.37 6.16 2.09
CA HIS A 224 -5.64 5.04 2.68
C HIS A 224 -5.44 3.94 1.65
N GLY A 225 -4.20 3.49 1.48
CA GLY A 225 -3.83 2.57 0.41
C GLY A 225 -3.01 1.36 0.82
N GLY A 226 -3.04 0.32 -0.03
CA GLY A 226 -2.24 -0.88 0.13
C GLY A 226 -2.62 -2.00 -0.85
N GLY A 227 -2.06 -3.19 -0.67
CA GLY A 227 -2.44 -4.37 -1.44
C GLY A 227 -3.82 -4.91 -1.08
N ASN A 228 -4.47 -5.60 -2.01
CA ASN A 228 -5.78 -6.23 -1.77
C ASN A 228 -5.79 -7.22 -0.60
N ASP A 229 -4.66 -7.82 -0.27
CA ASP A 229 -4.52 -8.74 0.87
C ASP A 229 -4.55 -8.03 2.23
N LEU A 230 -4.34 -6.71 2.25
CA LEU A 230 -4.47 -5.90 3.46
C LEU A 230 -5.91 -5.52 3.78
N ILE A 231 -6.85 -5.62 2.83
CA ILE A 231 -8.27 -5.29 3.08
C ILE A 231 -8.76 -5.97 4.36
N PHE A 232 -8.44 -7.27 4.50
CA PHE A 232 -8.76 -8.04 5.69
C PHE A 232 -7.61 -9.00 6.05
N PRO A 233 -7.18 -9.02 7.32
CA PRO A 233 -7.79 -8.31 8.46
C PRO A 233 -7.21 -6.89 8.69
N HIS A 234 -6.09 -6.50 8.07
CA HIS A 234 -5.26 -5.36 8.49
C HIS A 234 -6.02 -4.02 8.44
N HIS A 235 -6.48 -3.59 7.27
CA HIS A 235 -7.18 -2.32 7.11
C HIS A 235 -8.56 -2.29 7.79
N GLU A 236 -9.26 -3.43 7.87
CA GLU A 236 -10.49 -3.53 8.65
C GLU A 236 -10.22 -3.27 10.14
N ASN A 237 -9.12 -3.81 10.67
CA ASN A 237 -8.72 -3.61 12.06
C ASN A 237 -8.24 -2.17 12.30
N GLU A 238 -7.55 -1.55 11.35
CA GLU A 238 -7.17 -0.14 11.43
C GLU A 238 -8.39 0.78 11.48
N ILE A 239 -9.42 0.50 10.67
CA ILE A 239 -10.70 1.23 10.74
C ILE A 239 -11.29 1.13 12.15
N ALA A 240 -11.40 -0.10 12.67
CA ALA A 240 -11.99 -0.34 13.96
C ALA A 240 -11.24 0.40 15.07
N GLN A 241 -9.90 0.38 15.05
CA GLN A 241 -9.05 1.07 16.02
C GLN A 241 -9.20 2.59 15.91
N THR A 242 -8.98 3.14 14.72
CA THR A 242 -8.92 4.59 14.52
C THR A 242 -10.27 5.25 14.73
N GLU A 243 -11.35 4.65 14.21
CA GLU A 243 -12.69 5.19 14.39
C GLU A 243 -13.19 5.03 15.83
N ALA A 244 -12.75 4.01 16.58
CA ALA A 244 -13.03 3.90 18.01
C ALA A 244 -12.27 4.95 18.83
N MET A 245 -11.02 5.27 18.46
CA MET A 245 -10.22 6.31 19.12
C MET A 245 -10.84 7.70 18.92
N PHE A 246 -11.23 8.05 17.69
CA PHE A 246 -11.56 9.44 17.36
C PHE A 246 -13.05 9.71 17.09
N GLY A 247 -13.88 8.67 16.97
CA GLY A 247 -15.31 8.82 16.66
C GLY A 247 -15.61 9.41 15.28
N LYS A 248 -14.65 9.36 14.35
CA LYS A 248 -14.72 9.91 13.00
C LYS A 248 -14.37 8.85 11.98
N GLN A 249 -14.84 8.99 10.75
CA GLN A 249 -14.40 8.15 9.63
C GLN A 249 -12.88 8.30 9.43
N PHE A 250 -12.16 7.19 9.37
CA PHE A 250 -10.70 7.21 9.30
C PHE A 250 -10.19 7.74 7.95
N ALA A 251 -10.58 7.12 6.85
CA ALA A 251 -10.18 7.56 5.51
C ALA A 251 -11.40 7.76 4.62
N THR A 252 -11.35 8.81 3.79
CA THR A 252 -12.43 9.09 2.83
C THR A 252 -12.42 8.06 1.72
N TYR A 253 -11.24 7.74 1.16
CA TYR A 253 -11.06 6.78 0.07
C TYR A 253 -10.11 5.66 0.49
N TRP A 254 -10.58 4.43 0.29
CA TRP A 254 -9.78 3.21 0.46
C TRP A 254 -9.37 2.68 -0.90
N MET A 255 -8.08 2.72 -1.19
CA MET A 255 -7.54 2.29 -2.49
C MET A 255 -6.70 1.02 -2.33
N HIS A 256 -7.01 -0.01 -3.12
CA HIS A 256 -6.28 -1.27 -3.07
C HIS A 256 -5.78 -1.68 -4.44
N ASN A 257 -4.49 -1.96 -4.53
CA ASN A 257 -3.92 -2.53 -5.75
C ASN A 257 -4.08 -4.05 -5.78
N GLY A 258 -4.20 -4.59 -7.00
CA GLY A 258 -4.23 -6.02 -7.24
C GLY A 258 -2.94 -6.72 -6.82
N MET A 259 -2.99 -8.05 -6.78
CA MET A 259 -1.84 -8.88 -6.42
C MET A 259 -1.05 -9.27 -7.67
N MET A 260 0.27 -9.31 -7.55
CA MET A 260 1.10 -9.90 -8.59
C MET A 260 1.03 -11.44 -8.52
N GLN A 261 0.82 -12.06 -9.67
CA GLN A 261 0.64 -13.51 -9.81
C GLN A 261 1.70 -14.09 -10.73
N LEU A 262 2.36 -15.16 -10.32
CA LEU A 262 3.30 -15.90 -11.15
C LEU A 262 2.55 -17.01 -11.91
N SER A 263 2.51 -16.93 -13.24
CA SER A 263 1.86 -17.95 -14.09
C SER A 263 0.44 -18.35 -13.61
N GLY A 264 -0.35 -17.39 -13.13
CA GLY A 264 -1.72 -17.61 -12.62
C GLY A 264 -1.82 -18.04 -11.16
N ALA A 265 -0.71 -18.29 -10.46
CA ALA A 265 -0.69 -18.57 -9.02
C ALA A 265 -0.23 -17.34 -8.22
N LYS A 266 -0.80 -17.14 -7.02
CA LYS A 266 -0.35 -16.08 -6.11
C LYS A 266 1.14 -16.25 -5.81
N MET A 267 1.91 -15.18 -5.97
CA MET A 267 3.31 -15.13 -5.55
C MET A 267 3.36 -15.10 -4.03
N SER A 268 4.01 -16.10 -3.41
CA SER A 268 4.15 -16.16 -1.95
C SER A 268 5.40 -16.90 -1.50
N LYS A 269 5.94 -16.55 -0.31
CA LYS A 269 7.08 -17.23 0.29
C LYS A 269 6.84 -18.71 0.56
N SER A 270 5.65 -19.06 1.03
CA SER A 270 5.30 -20.45 1.35
C SER A 270 5.35 -21.37 0.13
N VAL A 271 5.19 -20.83 -1.07
CA VAL A 271 5.27 -21.56 -2.35
C VAL A 271 6.71 -21.52 -2.93
N GLY A 272 7.60 -20.66 -2.38
CA GLY A 272 8.99 -20.55 -2.83
C GLY A 272 9.15 -19.93 -4.24
N ASN A 273 8.13 -19.24 -4.74
CA ASN A 273 8.07 -18.68 -6.10
C ASN A 273 8.25 -17.15 -6.14
N LEU A 274 8.89 -16.55 -5.14
CA LEU A 274 9.09 -15.11 -5.08
C LEU A 274 10.21 -14.65 -6.02
N VAL A 275 9.94 -13.60 -6.78
CA VAL A 275 10.95 -12.87 -7.55
C VAL A 275 11.30 -11.61 -6.78
N THR A 276 12.54 -11.51 -6.30
CA THR A 276 13.03 -10.31 -5.60
C THR A 276 13.21 -9.15 -6.56
N ILE A 277 13.18 -7.93 -6.04
CA ILE A 277 13.44 -6.72 -6.85
C ILE A 277 14.85 -6.78 -7.44
N ASP A 278 15.86 -7.19 -6.65
CA ASP A 278 17.25 -7.40 -7.13
C ASP A 278 17.28 -8.31 -8.34
N SER A 279 16.70 -9.52 -8.21
CA SER A 279 16.75 -10.54 -9.29
C SER A 279 16.01 -10.08 -10.55
N PHE A 280 15.03 -9.18 -10.42
CA PHE A 280 14.39 -8.53 -11.56
C PHE A 280 15.32 -7.50 -12.20
N LEU A 281 15.91 -6.60 -11.39
CA LEU A 281 16.78 -5.51 -11.87
C LEU A 281 18.10 -6.01 -12.48
N GLU A 282 18.60 -7.18 -12.06
CA GLU A 282 19.75 -7.84 -12.71
C GLU A 282 19.50 -8.21 -14.17
N LYS A 283 18.24 -8.48 -14.55
CA LYS A 283 17.86 -8.98 -15.88
C LYS A 283 17.12 -7.97 -16.73
N HIS A 284 16.40 -7.04 -16.10
CA HIS A 284 15.46 -6.16 -16.77
C HIS A 284 15.59 -4.71 -16.28
N GLU A 285 15.24 -3.77 -17.14
CA GLU A 285 15.18 -2.35 -16.77
C GLU A 285 14.03 -2.10 -15.80
N ALA A 286 14.23 -1.24 -14.79
CA ALA A 286 13.19 -0.76 -13.87
C ALA A 286 11.95 -0.22 -14.60
N ALA A 287 12.16 0.48 -15.71
CA ALA A 287 11.08 1.02 -16.56
C ALA A 287 10.17 -0.07 -17.16
N ALA A 288 10.66 -1.31 -17.34
CA ALA A 288 9.84 -2.41 -17.81
C ALA A 288 8.78 -2.81 -16.77
N LEU A 289 9.15 -2.86 -15.48
CA LEU A 289 8.19 -3.14 -14.40
C LEU A 289 7.12 -2.05 -14.32
N ARG A 290 7.51 -0.77 -14.39
CA ARG A 290 6.57 0.35 -14.44
C ARG A 290 5.64 0.25 -15.65
N MET A 291 6.16 -0.12 -16.82
CA MET A 291 5.37 -0.29 -18.03
C MET A 291 4.35 -1.45 -17.91
N MET A 292 4.72 -2.55 -17.28
CA MET A 292 3.78 -3.65 -17.00
C MET A 292 2.59 -3.16 -16.17
N ILE A 293 2.85 -2.38 -15.13
CA ILE A 293 1.82 -1.83 -14.23
C ILE A 293 0.96 -0.81 -14.99
N LEU A 294 1.56 0.09 -15.74
CA LEU A 294 0.85 1.10 -16.54
C LEU A 294 -0.07 0.49 -17.62
N ASN A 295 0.28 -0.66 -18.17
CA ASN A 295 -0.51 -1.37 -19.16
C ASN A 295 -1.70 -2.17 -18.59
N SER A 296 -1.92 -2.13 -17.28
CA SER A 296 -2.98 -2.85 -16.59
C SER A 296 -3.80 -1.93 -15.67
N SER A 297 -4.99 -2.40 -15.27
CA SER A 297 -5.71 -1.74 -14.17
C SER A 297 -5.00 -2.01 -12.86
N TYR A 298 -4.72 -0.96 -12.08
CA TYR A 298 -4.04 -1.13 -10.79
C TYR A 298 -4.79 -2.05 -9.82
N ARG A 299 -6.11 -2.16 -9.95
CA ARG A 299 -6.97 -3.02 -9.08
C ARG A 299 -6.98 -4.48 -9.49
N SER A 300 -6.59 -4.78 -10.72
CA SER A 300 -6.61 -6.15 -11.24
C SER A 300 -5.34 -6.91 -10.86
N PRO A 301 -5.44 -8.24 -10.68
CA PRO A 301 -4.24 -9.05 -10.58
C PRO A 301 -3.36 -8.87 -11.83
N LEU A 302 -2.05 -8.77 -11.61
CA LEU A 302 -1.06 -8.62 -12.68
C LEU A 302 -0.28 -9.93 -12.84
N THR A 303 -0.38 -10.55 -14.02
CA THR A 303 0.44 -11.74 -14.34
C THR A 303 1.88 -11.33 -14.60
N PHE A 304 2.80 -11.95 -13.87
CA PHE A 304 4.24 -11.75 -13.99
C PHE A 304 4.88 -12.99 -14.58
N ASN A 305 5.37 -12.88 -15.81
CA ASN A 305 6.12 -13.91 -16.54
C ASN A 305 6.99 -13.27 -17.62
N GLU A 306 7.86 -14.03 -18.28
CA GLU A 306 8.74 -13.52 -19.32
C GLU A 306 7.97 -12.88 -20.49
N GLU A 307 6.83 -13.42 -20.88
CA GLU A 307 6.01 -12.88 -21.98
C GLU A 307 5.50 -11.48 -21.65
N THR A 308 4.96 -11.27 -20.43
CA THR A 308 4.46 -9.95 -20.01
C THR A 308 5.58 -8.93 -19.86
N ILE A 309 6.76 -9.36 -19.42
CA ILE A 309 7.98 -8.53 -19.36
C ILE A 309 8.42 -8.12 -20.77
N GLU A 310 8.52 -9.08 -21.71
CA GLU A 310 8.87 -8.75 -23.09
C GLU A 310 7.87 -7.79 -23.77
N HIS A 311 6.58 -7.96 -23.52
CA HIS A 311 5.56 -7.04 -24.01
C HIS A 311 5.78 -5.63 -23.47
N ALA A 312 6.07 -5.48 -22.17
CA ALA A 312 6.38 -4.20 -21.56
C ALA A 312 7.66 -3.57 -22.18
N GLN A 313 8.69 -4.34 -22.39
CA GLN A 313 9.93 -3.87 -23.02
C GLN A 313 9.72 -3.42 -24.48
N LYS A 314 8.91 -4.18 -25.25
CA LYS A 314 8.55 -3.79 -26.63
C LYS A 314 7.75 -2.48 -26.64
N ALA A 315 6.78 -2.32 -25.71
CA ALA A 315 6.02 -1.09 -25.53
C ALA A 315 6.92 0.11 -25.20
N LEU A 316 7.82 -0.06 -24.23
CA LEU A 316 8.80 0.96 -23.82
C LEU A 316 9.71 1.37 -24.99
N LYS A 317 10.24 0.39 -25.73
CA LYS A 317 11.07 0.66 -26.92
C LYS A 317 10.32 1.47 -27.98
N ARG A 318 9.03 1.19 -28.18
CA ARG A 318 8.19 1.92 -29.12
C ARG A 318 8.01 3.38 -28.70
N LEU A 319 7.72 3.67 -27.40
CA LEU A 319 7.62 5.03 -26.89
C LEU A 319 8.94 5.77 -27.03
N ARG A 320 10.06 5.15 -26.65
CA ARG A 320 11.40 5.76 -26.80
C ARG A 320 11.73 6.06 -28.28
N SER A 321 11.24 5.26 -29.20
CA SER A 321 11.46 5.49 -30.64
C SER A 321 10.71 6.74 -31.12
N ALA A 322 9.54 7.05 -30.59
CA ALA A 322 8.81 8.25 -30.91
C ALA A 322 9.48 9.56 -30.43
N LEU A 323 10.34 9.46 -29.42
CA LEU A 323 11.09 10.61 -28.88
C LEU A 323 12.39 10.89 -29.64
N ARG A 324 12.74 10.08 -30.64
CA ARG A 324 13.97 10.30 -31.41
C ARG A 324 13.76 11.48 -32.37
N PRO A 325 14.78 12.39 -32.48
CA PRO A 325 14.74 13.44 -33.49
C PRO A 325 14.53 12.84 -34.88
N ALA A 326 13.57 13.37 -35.59
CA ALA A 326 13.30 12.99 -36.97
C ALA A 326 13.71 14.15 -37.90
N LEU A 327 14.35 13.83 -39.02
CA LEU A 327 14.62 14.83 -40.07
C LEU A 327 13.36 15.00 -40.92
N PRO A 328 12.92 16.25 -41.19
CA PRO A 328 11.83 16.51 -42.07
C PRO A 328 12.05 15.82 -43.43
N LYS A 329 11.00 15.22 -43.97
CA LYS A 329 10.94 14.64 -45.34
C LYS A 329 9.78 15.27 -46.08
N ASP A 330 9.92 15.36 -47.37
CA ASP A 330 8.83 15.80 -48.25
C ASP A 330 7.61 14.87 -48.08
N GLY A 331 6.43 15.46 -47.98
CA GLY A 331 5.18 14.74 -47.75
C GLY A 331 4.80 14.51 -46.29
N TRP A 332 5.55 15.01 -45.35
CA TRP A 332 5.14 15.02 -43.92
C TRP A 332 3.94 15.95 -43.71
N GLY A 333 3.02 15.56 -42.82
CA GLY A 333 1.83 16.35 -42.52
C GLY A 333 2.17 17.74 -41.96
N SER A 334 1.19 18.63 -41.93
CA SER A 334 1.37 19.99 -41.43
C SER A 334 1.57 20.01 -39.90
N ALA A 335 2.37 20.96 -39.41
CA ALA A 335 2.55 21.19 -37.96
C ALA A 335 1.21 21.42 -37.24
N ALA A 336 0.28 22.14 -37.87
CA ALA A 336 -1.08 22.37 -37.36
C ALA A 336 -1.87 21.07 -37.11
N LYS A 337 -1.73 20.08 -37.99
CA LYS A 337 -2.40 18.78 -37.82
C LYS A 337 -1.81 18.01 -36.63
N LEU A 338 -0.50 18.07 -36.46
CA LEU A 338 0.18 17.43 -35.31
C LEU A 338 -0.20 18.12 -33.99
N GLU A 339 -0.32 19.43 -34.00
CA GLU A 339 -0.77 20.22 -32.85
C GLU A 339 -2.20 19.83 -32.43
N ASP A 340 -3.16 19.80 -33.37
CA ASP A 340 -4.52 19.33 -33.12
C ASP A 340 -4.55 17.89 -32.53
N GLN A 341 -3.74 16.99 -33.06
CA GLN A 341 -3.65 15.62 -32.58
C GLN A 341 -3.04 15.55 -31.18
N SER A 342 -2.05 16.39 -30.86
CA SER A 342 -1.45 16.43 -29.53
C SER A 342 -2.42 16.94 -28.48
N VAL A 343 -3.26 17.95 -28.81
CA VAL A 343 -4.31 18.45 -27.91
C VAL A 343 -5.33 17.35 -27.63
N LYS A 344 -5.84 16.67 -28.66
CA LYS A 344 -6.79 15.56 -28.51
C LYS A 344 -6.20 14.39 -27.70
N ALA A 345 -4.94 14.04 -27.95
CA ALA A 345 -4.24 13.01 -27.19
C ALA A 345 -4.13 13.36 -25.72
N LYS A 346 -3.78 14.63 -25.40
CA LYS A 346 -3.73 15.12 -24.03
C LYS A 346 -5.09 15.11 -23.33
N GLU A 347 -6.16 15.52 -24.04
CA GLU A 347 -7.53 15.48 -23.50
C GLU A 347 -7.96 14.04 -23.19
N SER A 348 -7.69 13.10 -24.11
CA SER A 348 -7.99 11.68 -23.91
C SER A 348 -7.16 11.07 -22.77
N PHE A 349 -5.89 11.45 -22.68
CA PHE A 349 -5.01 11.06 -21.57
C PHE A 349 -5.61 11.51 -20.23
N LEU A 350 -5.98 12.78 -20.11
CA LEU A 350 -6.54 13.33 -18.88
C LEU A 350 -7.88 12.68 -18.54
N ALA A 351 -8.75 12.48 -19.52
CA ALA A 351 -10.03 11.83 -19.30
C ALA A 351 -9.89 10.39 -18.77
N ALA A 352 -8.91 9.64 -19.29
CA ALA A 352 -8.64 8.29 -18.83
C ALA A 352 -8.02 8.28 -17.42
N MET A 353 -7.09 9.17 -17.14
CA MET A 353 -6.49 9.27 -15.80
C MET A 353 -7.47 9.79 -14.75
N ASP A 354 -8.39 10.69 -15.12
CA ASP A 354 -9.46 11.17 -14.24
C ASP A 354 -10.48 10.08 -13.89
N ASP A 355 -10.58 9.02 -14.69
CA ASP A 355 -11.45 7.88 -14.43
C ASP A 355 -10.72 6.75 -13.68
N ASP A 356 -10.45 6.97 -12.41
CA ASP A 356 -9.86 5.97 -11.50
C ASP A 356 -8.43 5.58 -11.90
N PHE A 357 -7.62 6.58 -12.30
CA PHE A 357 -6.23 6.37 -12.72
C PHE A 357 -6.10 5.25 -13.76
N ASN A 358 -6.94 5.26 -14.79
CA ASN A 358 -6.99 4.22 -15.81
C ASN A 358 -5.79 4.32 -16.76
N THR A 359 -4.63 3.90 -16.25
CA THR A 359 -3.36 3.93 -16.97
C THR A 359 -3.37 3.07 -18.23
N ALA A 360 -4.09 1.93 -18.22
CA ALA A 360 -4.16 1.05 -19.39
C ALA A 360 -4.80 1.76 -20.58
N ASN A 361 -5.93 2.46 -20.36
CA ASN A 361 -6.57 3.26 -21.40
C ASN A 361 -5.72 4.45 -21.82
N THR A 362 -5.09 5.11 -20.84
CA THR A 362 -4.14 6.19 -21.07
C THR A 362 -2.99 5.77 -21.99
N MET A 363 -2.40 4.59 -21.75
CA MET A 363 -1.34 4.04 -22.59
C MET A 363 -1.85 3.73 -24.01
N GLY A 364 -3.10 3.27 -24.14
CA GLY A 364 -3.74 3.10 -25.44
C GLY A 364 -3.76 4.39 -26.27
N HIS A 365 -4.28 5.48 -25.69
CA HIS A 365 -4.30 6.81 -26.32
C HIS A 365 -2.90 7.33 -26.67
N LEU A 366 -1.92 7.11 -25.79
CA LEU A 366 -0.53 7.49 -26.05
C LEU A 366 0.07 6.71 -27.23
N PHE A 367 -0.19 5.39 -27.31
CA PHE A 367 0.28 4.57 -28.43
C PHE A 367 -0.41 4.89 -29.75
N ASP A 368 -1.66 5.32 -29.72
CA ASP A 368 -2.35 5.79 -30.91
C ASP A 368 -1.77 7.12 -31.41
N PHE A 369 -1.48 8.05 -30.52
CA PHE A 369 -0.79 9.29 -30.85
C PHE A 369 0.60 9.06 -31.45
N VAL A 370 1.36 8.10 -30.91
CA VAL A 370 2.69 7.73 -31.45
C VAL A 370 2.64 7.12 -32.84
N LYS A 371 1.49 6.62 -33.33
CA LYS A 371 1.31 6.08 -34.69
C LYS A 371 1.07 7.17 -35.73
N THR A 372 0.63 8.35 -35.30
CA THR A 372 0.28 9.48 -36.18
C THR A 372 1.47 10.27 -36.63
#